data_2754e85cddcadf852d78cd978801f2bc
#
_entry.id   2754e85cddcadf852d78cd978801f2bc
#
_cell.length_a   1.000
_cell.length_b   1.000
_cell.length_c   1.000
_cell.angle_alpha   90.00
_cell.angle_beta   90.00
_cell.angle_gamma   90.00
#
_symmetry.space_group_name_H-M   'P 1'
#
loop_
_entity.id
_entity.type
_entity.pdbx_description
1 polymer ?
#
loop_
_entity_poly.entity_id
_entity_poly.type
_entity_poly.pdbx_seq_one_letter_code
_entity_poly.pdbx_strand_id
1 'polypeptide(L)'
;MRLLWLTGALALALLIGVLSLQVPAPAGPHAPATAFSAERAMADVQELAQRPHPVGSADHARVQAWLQQRLTGLGLETTVQTGPISRGSARYLRRMGGDPEAANFTAANLVGVLPGRDPALPAVALMAHYDTVPMSAGAADDSAGVAAILETVRAIRARGPAERSLVVLLTDAEEIGLDGARVFWGGHPLRDRIGAVINLEARGGGGRAMMFETGRGNAETIALFGRAGVRADGGVTSNSLAVFVYERMPNGTDFTIPKNRGVQGLNLAFIGRPEQYHAHSAPEVLDRGALQHIGSQALENADALLRAGALPAPTVNSVYADLFGRVILRHPPAVGWGLLALAVALLGVAGWQAGRRAGLTFAEVGRGALDGLWFLAAGLVLTHAVRTLAGPMAARAGSAETYYTLLARLPWMEAGAALTVLALAMAVMGGRARPDRRISAGALAAAAVLALVLGGLSPIVIGAALVAIALSLFPGLAARSAWGGWTGLIALVLGLGAVTQLLAPEAAFLFLWPGLLAAAVAALAALLDPGLTRPAALAPVALAAAVGGGWLVGLSHPVFLGIGLDLPGALALIGLLVLMFIRPLSPERGAVRPWLMAALAVLVLGGAVSGWARVAEPVPAPAAAEAA
;
A
#
# COMPACT_ATOMS: atom_id res chain seq x y z
N MET A 1 -6.20 -24.22 -26.85
CA MET A 1 -6.93 -22.93 -26.87
C MET A 1 -6.95 -22.26 -25.51
N ARG A 2 -7.40 -22.90 -24.42
CA ARG A 2 -7.44 -22.29 -23.05
C ARG A 2 -6.07 -21.76 -22.59
N LEU A 3 -4.98 -22.46 -22.87
CA LEU A 3 -3.63 -22.02 -22.50
C LEU A 3 -3.24 -20.70 -23.18
N LEU A 4 -3.63 -20.49 -24.45
CA LEU A 4 -3.39 -19.21 -25.15
C LEU A 4 -4.17 -18.05 -24.50
N TRP A 5 -5.43 -18.30 -24.11
CA TRP A 5 -6.21 -17.31 -23.37
C TRP A 5 -5.62 -17.02 -22.00
N LEU A 6 -5.13 -18.04 -21.29
CA LEU A 6 -4.46 -17.91 -20.00
C LEU A 6 -3.19 -17.07 -20.12
N THR A 7 -2.30 -17.43 -21.04
CA THR A 7 -1.02 -16.70 -21.21
C THR A 7 -1.25 -15.27 -21.65
N GLY A 8 -2.21 -15.03 -22.56
CA GLY A 8 -2.57 -13.67 -22.99
C GLY A 8 -3.17 -12.85 -21.85
N ALA A 9 -4.08 -13.43 -21.06
CA ALA A 9 -4.69 -12.76 -19.90
C ALA A 9 -3.65 -12.42 -18.82
N LEU A 10 -2.74 -13.35 -18.49
CA LEU A 10 -1.68 -13.11 -17.51
C LEU A 10 -0.66 -12.07 -17.99
N ALA A 11 -0.25 -12.13 -19.26
CA ALA A 11 0.67 -11.14 -19.83
C ALA A 11 0.05 -9.74 -19.80
N LEU A 12 -1.24 -9.62 -20.16
CA LEU A 12 -1.95 -8.34 -20.13
C LEU A 12 -2.21 -7.88 -18.68
N ALA A 13 -2.54 -8.77 -17.75
CA ALA A 13 -2.67 -8.44 -16.34
C ALA A 13 -1.36 -7.89 -15.75
N LEU A 14 -0.23 -8.56 -16.06
CA LEU A 14 1.08 -8.08 -15.61
C LEU A 14 1.40 -6.71 -16.23
N LEU A 15 1.16 -6.53 -17.52
CA LEU A 15 1.36 -5.24 -18.18
C LEU A 15 0.53 -4.12 -17.54
N ILE A 16 -0.77 -4.36 -17.34
CA ILE A 16 -1.68 -3.41 -16.68
C ILE A 16 -1.20 -3.10 -15.24
N GLY A 17 -0.84 -4.13 -14.47
CA GLY A 17 -0.32 -3.96 -13.12
C GLY A 17 0.95 -3.11 -13.07
N VAL A 18 1.93 -3.43 -13.92
CA VAL A 18 3.20 -2.66 -14.00
C VAL A 18 2.95 -1.22 -14.44
N LEU A 19 2.10 -1.00 -15.47
CA LEU A 19 1.77 0.35 -15.92
C LEU A 19 1.03 1.16 -14.84
N SER A 20 0.21 0.53 -14.02
CA SER A 20 -0.50 1.20 -12.93
C SER A 20 0.42 1.65 -11.79
N LEU A 21 1.60 1.06 -11.67
CA LEU A 21 2.62 1.41 -10.67
C LEU A 21 3.58 2.51 -11.13
N GLN A 22 3.53 2.90 -12.41
CA GLN A 22 4.43 3.93 -12.93
C GLN A 22 4.15 5.29 -12.29
N VAL A 23 5.21 5.97 -11.86
CA VAL A 23 5.15 7.37 -11.44
C VAL A 23 5.04 8.30 -12.67
N PRO A 24 4.47 9.50 -12.52
CA PRO A 24 4.46 10.48 -13.60
C PRO A 24 5.88 10.94 -13.95
N ALA A 25 6.08 11.39 -15.16
CA ALA A 25 7.31 12.07 -15.53
C ALA A 25 7.47 13.37 -14.72
N PRO A 26 8.66 13.67 -14.19
CA PRO A 26 8.89 14.92 -13.47
C PRO A 26 8.74 16.13 -14.41
N ALA A 27 7.97 17.13 -13.97
CA ALA A 27 7.84 18.38 -14.70
C ALA A 27 9.10 19.23 -14.54
N GLY A 28 9.59 19.76 -15.65
CA GLY A 28 10.81 20.59 -15.69
C GLY A 28 10.65 21.97 -15.03
N PRO A 29 11.75 22.72 -14.87
CA PRO A 29 11.73 24.02 -14.19
C PRO A 29 10.88 25.07 -14.92
N HIS A 30 10.68 24.93 -16.23
CA HIS A 30 9.89 25.82 -17.05
C HIS A 30 8.40 25.43 -17.16
N ALA A 31 7.94 24.43 -16.39
CA ALA A 31 6.52 24.10 -16.30
C ALA A 31 5.69 25.33 -15.90
N PRO A 32 4.39 25.39 -16.29
CA PRO A 32 3.54 26.52 -15.98
C PRO A 32 3.61 26.96 -14.52
N ALA A 33 3.56 28.25 -14.27
CA ALA A 33 3.63 28.77 -12.89
C ALA A 33 2.50 28.25 -12.00
N THR A 34 1.35 27.90 -12.56
CA THR A 34 0.19 27.35 -11.84
C THR A 34 0.25 25.84 -11.61
N ALA A 35 1.27 25.15 -12.17
CA ALA A 35 1.47 23.71 -12.02
C ALA A 35 2.61 23.41 -11.05
N PHE A 36 2.57 22.23 -10.43
CA PHE A 36 3.67 21.68 -9.64
C PHE A 36 4.84 21.28 -10.57
N SER A 37 6.07 21.47 -10.11
CA SER A 37 7.26 21.01 -10.80
C SER A 37 8.23 20.35 -9.84
N ALA A 38 8.48 19.06 -10.07
CA ALA A 38 9.47 18.32 -9.28
C ALA A 38 10.87 18.90 -9.42
N GLU A 39 11.25 19.43 -10.61
CA GLU A 39 12.59 20.01 -10.81
C GLU A 39 12.76 21.32 -10.04
N ARG A 40 11.71 22.13 -9.85
CA ARG A 40 11.76 23.30 -8.97
C ARG A 40 11.83 22.89 -7.50
N ALA A 41 11.02 21.89 -7.10
CA ALA A 41 11.03 21.36 -5.73
C ALA A 41 12.38 20.70 -5.38
N MET A 42 13.05 20.04 -6.32
CA MET A 42 14.36 19.42 -6.10
C MET A 42 15.44 20.41 -5.67
N ALA A 43 15.34 21.68 -6.06
CA ALA A 43 16.28 22.71 -5.58
C ALA A 43 16.15 22.91 -4.06
N ASP A 44 14.92 22.88 -3.54
CA ASP A 44 14.67 22.97 -2.09
C ASP A 44 15.12 21.67 -1.40
N VAL A 45 14.90 20.47 -1.99
CA VAL A 45 15.41 19.19 -1.43
C VAL A 45 16.93 19.19 -1.34
N GLN A 46 17.64 19.67 -2.38
CA GLN A 46 19.11 19.74 -2.39
C GLN A 46 19.67 20.65 -1.29
N GLU A 47 18.95 21.72 -0.95
CA GLU A 47 19.37 22.63 0.12
C GLU A 47 19.08 22.02 1.51
N LEU A 48 17.96 21.35 1.69
CA LEU A 48 17.57 20.75 2.96
C LEU A 48 18.45 19.54 3.30
N ALA A 49 18.58 18.60 2.38
CA ALA A 49 19.18 17.30 2.59
C ALA A 49 20.70 17.26 2.31
N GLN A 50 21.43 18.34 2.59
CA GLN A 50 22.90 18.35 2.47
C GLN A 50 23.58 17.43 3.48
N ARG A 51 23.05 17.40 4.70
CA ARG A 51 23.56 16.61 5.83
C ARG A 51 22.42 16.22 6.76
N PRO A 52 22.60 15.18 7.61
CA PRO A 52 21.67 14.91 8.69
C PRO A 52 21.45 16.13 9.58
N HIS A 53 20.20 16.40 9.89
CA HIS A 53 19.80 17.57 10.71
C HIS A 53 18.78 17.19 11.79
N PRO A 54 19.19 16.25 12.70
CA PRO A 54 18.36 15.92 13.84
C PRO A 54 18.20 17.10 14.80
N VAL A 55 17.13 17.08 15.56
CA VAL A 55 16.81 18.11 16.56
C VAL A 55 18.04 18.47 17.40
N GLY A 56 18.31 19.77 17.53
CA GLY A 56 19.41 20.32 18.33
C GLY A 56 20.78 20.35 17.63
N SER A 57 20.92 19.81 16.43
CA SER A 57 22.18 19.88 15.68
C SER A 57 22.41 21.26 15.03
N ALA A 58 23.65 21.56 14.69
CA ALA A 58 23.99 22.81 13.98
C ALA A 58 23.34 22.87 12.60
N ASP A 59 23.26 21.72 11.88
CA ASP A 59 22.56 21.66 10.60
C ASP A 59 21.05 21.82 10.73
N HIS A 60 20.44 21.35 11.83
CA HIS A 60 19.04 21.61 12.12
C HIS A 60 18.79 23.12 12.25
N ALA A 61 19.63 23.85 12.99
CA ALA A 61 19.51 25.31 13.10
C ALA A 61 19.72 26.02 11.74
N ARG A 62 20.62 25.53 10.89
CA ARG A 62 20.84 26.02 9.52
C ARG A 62 19.57 25.82 8.69
N VAL A 63 19.01 24.61 8.68
CA VAL A 63 17.77 24.27 7.94
C VAL A 63 16.61 25.13 8.41
N GLN A 64 16.41 25.27 9.71
CA GLN A 64 15.36 26.10 10.30
C GLN A 64 15.46 27.55 9.82
N ALA A 65 16.66 28.16 9.89
CA ALA A 65 16.85 29.55 9.45
C ALA A 65 16.61 29.72 7.96
N TRP A 66 17.05 28.77 7.14
CA TRP A 66 16.81 28.76 5.69
C TRP A 66 15.32 28.65 5.38
N LEU A 67 14.62 27.72 6.01
CA LEU A 67 13.18 27.53 5.83
C LEU A 67 12.37 28.77 6.21
N GLN A 68 12.73 29.44 7.30
CA GLN A 68 12.08 30.68 7.71
C GLN A 68 12.23 31.78 6.65
N GLN A 69 13.43 31.93 6.08
CA GLN A 69 13.67 32.86 4.98
C GLN A 69 12.89 32.46 3.71
N ARG A 70 12.86 31.16 3.40
CA ARG A 70 12.18 30.62 2.24
C ARG A 70 10.67 30.84 2.29
N LEU A 71 10.03 30.57 3.44
CA LEU A 71 8.61 30.86 3.69
C LEU A 71 8.30 32.34 3.55
N THR A 72 9.11 33.21 4.15
CA THR A 72 8.97 34.67 4.05
C THR A 72 9.14 35.12 2.59
N GLY A 73 10.11 34.58 1.85
CA GLY A 73 10.32 34.85 0.42
C GLY A 73 9.14 34.40 -0.47
N LEU A 74 8.42 33.38 -0.05
CA LEU A 74 7.16 32.96 -0.65
C LEU A 74 5.97 33.85 -0.25
N GLY A 75 6.18 34.87 0.58
CA GLY A 75 5.17 35.85 1.00
C GLY A 75 4.23 35.38 2.08
N LEU A 76 4.65 34.42 2.91
CA LEU A 76 3.91 34.00 4.10
C LEU A 76 4.30 34.87 5.30
N GLU A 77 3.34 35.13 6.17
CA GLU A 77 3.58 35.66 7.51
C GLU A 77 4.16 34.51 8.36
N THR A 78 5.47 34.57 8.63
CA THR A 78 6.20 33.44 9.22
C THR A 78 6.50 33.69 10.70
N THR A 79 6.21 32.71 11.54
CA THR A 79 6.51 32.68 12.97
C THR A 79 7.16 31.36 13.38
N VAL A 80 7.88 31.37 14.50
CA VAL A 80 8.45 30.16 15.12
C VAL A 80 7.74 29.89 16.42
N GLN A 81 7.24 28.67 16.59
CA GLN A 81 6.68 28.20 17.84
C GLN A 81 7.61 27.20 18.48
N THR A 82 8.08 27.45 19.68
CA THR A 82 8.92 26.51 20.43
C THR A 82 8.16 25.82 21.54
N GLY A 83 8.57 24.60 21.88
CA GLY A 83 8.03 23.86 23.00
C GLY A 83 8.93 22.68 23.40
N PRO A 84 8.75 22.12 24.60
CA PRO A 84 9.62 21.05 25.11
C PRO A 84 9.42 19.75 24.31
N ILE A 85 10.51 19.02 24.05
CA ILE A 85 10.43 17.62 23.64
C ILE A 85 10.14 16.73 24.85
N SER A 86 9.51 15.57 24.61
CA SER A 86 9.21 14.63 25.66
C SER A 86 10.48 13.92 26.20
N ARG A 87 10.41 13.47 27.46
CA ARG A 87 11.50 12.63 28.01
C ARG A 87 11.70 11.32 27.24
N GLY A 88 10.65 10.83 26.60
CA GLY A 88 10.70 9.65 25.74
C GLY A 88 11.51 9.91 24.47
N SER A 89 11.19 11.02 23.81
CA SER A 89 11.87 11.51 22.60
C SER A 89 13.34 11.79 22.84
N ALA A 90 13.68 12.48 23.90
CA ALA A 90 15.08 12.73 24.28
C ALA A 90 15.87 11.43 24.52
N ARG A 91 15.25 10.41 25.15
CA ARG A 91 15.89 9.10 25.32
C ARG A 91 16.02 8.35 23.99
N TYR A 92 15.06 8.50 23.11
CA TYR A 92 15.08 7.85 21.79
C TYR A 92 16.17 8.48 20.91
N LEU A 93 16.27 9.81 20.85
CA LEU A 93 17.33 10.53 20.13
C LEU A 93 18.71 10.10 20.56
N ARG A 94 18.98 10.03 21.86
CA ARG A 94 20.28 9.55 22.38
C ARG A 94 20.57 8.10 21.98
N ARG A 95 19.57 7.23 21.94
CA ARG A 95 19.77 5.83 21.50
C ARG A 95 20.09 5.70 20.02
N MET A 96 19.63 6.65 19.22
CA MET A 96 19.96 6.71 17.79
C MET A 96 21.34 7.35 17.50
N GLY A 97 22.12 7.68 18.51
CA GLY A 97 23.41 8.36 18.34
C GLY A 97 23.33 9.89 18.27
N GLY A 98 22.18 10.46 18.66
CA GLY A 98 22.01 11.91 18.80
C GLY A 98 22.71 12.47 20.05
N ASP A 99 22.66 13.82 20.20
CA ASP A 99 23.35 14.56 21.24
C ASP A 99 22.99 14.07 22.66
N PRO A 100 23.96 13.82 23.54
CA PRO A 100 23.74 13.50 24.95
C PRO A 100 22.87 14.53 25.70
N GLU A 101 22.94 15.81 25.32
CA GLU A 101 22.16 16.91 25.91
C GLU A 101 20.72 17.01 25.41
N ALA A 102 20.25 16.04 24.63
CA ALA A 102 18.92 16.03 24.03
C ALA A 102 17.76 16.31 25.02
N ALA A 103 17.96 16.06 26.32
CA ALA A 103 16.96 16.38 27.34
C ALA A 103 16.64 17.89 27.47
N ASN A 104 17.56 18.75 27.01
CA ASN A 104 17.44 20.19 27.05
C ASN A 104 16.92 20.81 25.74
N PHE A 105 16.69 19.99 24.71
CA PHE A 105 16.24 20.48 23.40
C PHE A 105 14.76 20.85 23.43
N THR A 106 14.42 21.79 22.56
CA THR A 106 13.03 22.18 22.27
C THR A 106 12.72 21.92 20.82
N ALA A 107 11.51 21.45 20.55
CA ALA A 107 10.98 21.46 19.20
C ALA A 107 10.65 22.89 18.75
N ALA A 108 10.93 23.23 17.52
CA ALA A 108 10.75 24.55 16.94
C ALA A 108 9.98 24.51 15.63
N ASN A 109 8.66 24.50 15.69
CA ASN A 109 7.79 24.52 14.52
C ASN A 109 7.90 25.84 13.75
N LEU A 110 7.94 25.78 12.43
CA LEU A 110 7.79 26.93 11.55
C LEU A 110 6.35 27.01 11.07
N VAL A 111 5.70 28.15 11.35
CA VAL A 111 4.31 28.40 10.98
C VAL A 111 4.25 29.57 10.01
N GLY A 112 3.83 29.32 8.77
CA GLY A 112 3.64 30.32 7.73
C GLY A 112 2.16 30.49 7.39
N VAL A 113 1.67 31.70 7.30
CA VAL A 113 0.28 31.99 6.93
C VAL A 113 0.23 32.78 5.63
N LEU A 114 -0.48 32.25 4.64
CA LEU A 114 -0.88 32.98 3.45
C LEU A 114 -2.36 33.36 3.60
N PRO A 115 -2.70 34.64 3.81
CA PRO A 115 -4.07 35.04 4.04
C PRO A 115 -4.99 34.76 2.84
N GLY A 116 -6.19 34.25 3.12
CA GLY A 116 -7.28 34.15 2.15
C GLY A 116 -8.06 35.45 2.04
N ARG A 117 -9.02 35.49 1.11
CA ARG A 117 -9.94 36.64 0.97
C ARG A 117 -10.84 36.81 2.18
N ASP A 118 -11.27 35.72 2.78
CA ASP A 118 -12.05 35.70 4.01
C ASP A 118 -11.28 34.99 5.13
N PRO A 119 -10.54 35.72 5.94
CA PRO A 119 -9.78 35.15 7.04
C PRO A 119 -10.66 34.61 8.19
N ALA A 120 -11.99 34.83 8.17
CA ALA A 120 -12.91 34.26 9.15
C ALA A 120 -13.23 32.78 8.88
N LEU A 121 -13.09 32.34 7.63
CA LEU A 121 -13.27 30.93 7.24
C LEU A 121 -12.21 30.03 7.88
N PRO A 122 -12.55 28.76 8.21
CA PRO A 122 -11.56 27.80 8.65
C PRO A 122 -10.44 27.63 7.61
N ALA A 123 -9.19 27.67 8.07
CA ALA A 123 -8.00 27.55 7.25
C ALA A 123 -7.73 26.12 6.81
N VAL A 124 -6.92 25.96 5.77
CA VAL A 124 -6.36 24.66 5.32
C VAL A 124 -4.88 24.64 5.69
N ALA A 125 -4.41 23.55 6.31
CA ALA A 125 -3.00 23.36 6.62
C ALA A 125 -2.33 22.39 5.65
N LEU A 126 -1.12 22.74 5.19
CA LEU A 126 -0.13 21.82 4.62
C LEU A 126 0.92 21.54 5.68
N MET A 127 1.19 20.29 5.97
CA MET A 127 2.06 19.86 7.06
C MET A 127 3.10 18.84 6.57
N ALA A 128 4.33 18.98 7.03
CA ALA A 128 5.45 18.08 6.85
C ALA A 128 6.48 18.34 7.95
N HIS A 129 7.33 17.38 8.28
CA HIS A 129 8.38 17.61 9.25
C HIS A 129 9.72 17.99 8.58
N TYR A 130 10.56 18.72 9.30
CA TYR A 130 11.87 19.14 8.75
C TYR A 130 13.06 18.61 9.54
N ASP A 131 12.84 17.89 10.64
CA ASP A 131 13.91 17.17 11.34
C ASP A 131 14.19 15.82 10.67
N THR A 132 15.37 15.26 10.93
CA THR A 132 15.76 13.95 10.44
C THR A 132 16.27 13.06 11.57
N VAL A 133 16.32 11.74 11.34
CA VAL A 133 17.12 10.86 12.21
C VAL A 133 18.61 11.16 12.06
N PRO A 134 19.46 10.91 13.10
CA PRO A 134 20.88 11.27 13.07
C PRO A 134 21.70 10.66 11.94
N MET A 135 21.25 9.53 11.35
CA MET A 135 21.96 8.81 10.30
C MET A 135 21.50 9.13 8.88
N SER A 136 20.52 10.03 8.69
CA SER A 136 19.92 10.31 7.38
C SER A 136 20.01 11.79 7.02
N ALA A 137 20.38 12.07 5.77
CA ALA A 137 20.23 13.42 5.22
C ALA A 137 18.75 13.79 4.97
N GLY A 138 17.82 12.81 4.99
CA GLY A 138 16.39 13.03 4.95
C GLY A 138 15.86 13.56 3.61
N ALA A 139 16.48 13.20 2.48
CA ALA A 139 16.03 13.70 1.18
C ALA A 139 14.59 13.27 0.85
N ALA A 140 14.21 12.04 1.21
CA ALA A 140 12.86 11.53 1.07
C ALA A 140 12.01 11.87 2.30
N ASP A 141 12.51 11.56 3.49
CA ASP A 141 11.84 11.67 4.78
C ASP A 141 12.49 12.79 5.61
N ASP A 142 11.94 14.04 5.71
CA ASP A 142 10.81 14.44 4.88
C ASP A 142 11.09 15.75 4.09
N SER A 143 12.38 15.92 3.64
CA SER A 143 12.70 17.07 2.78
C SER A 143 11.85 17.09 1.50
N ALA A 144 11.43 15.92 0.99
CA ALA A 144 10.57 15.84 -0.17
C ALA A 144 9.16 16.42 0.12
N GLY A 145 8.58 16.13 1.28
CA GLY A 145 7.31 16.70 1.72
C GLY A 145 7.40 18.19 1.95
N VAL A 146 8.45 18.65 2.63
CA VAL A 146 8.72 20.09 2.83
C VAL A 146 8.85 20.80 1.48
N ALA A 147 9.68 20.31 0.57
CA ALA A 147 9.86 20.90 -0.76
C ALA A 147 8.57 20.87 -1.59
N ALA A 148 7.79 19.80 -1.49
CA ALA A 148 6.48 19.70 -2.15
C ALA A 148 5.52 20.77 -1.62
N ILE A 149 5.52 21.08 -0.33
CA ILE A 149 4.73 22.16 0.26
C ILE A 149 5.18 23.52 -0.26
N LEU A 150 6.47 23.79 -0.26
CA LEU A 150 7.03 25.08 -0.74
C LEU A 150 6.65 25.36 -2.20
N GLU A 151 6.80 24.36 -3.05
CA GLU A 151 6.42 24.46 -4.48
C GLU A 151 4.89 24.55 -4.65
N THR A 152 4.10 23.84 -3.83
CA THR A 152 2.64 23.96 -3.80
C THR A 152 2.21 25.38 -3.44
N VAL A 153 2.80 26.01 -2.41
CA VAL A 153 2.54 27.41 -2.04
C VAL A 153 2.83 28.35 -3.20
N ARG A 154 3.97 28.17 -3.87
CA ARG A 154 4.35 28.95 -5.04
C ARG A 154 3.29 28.83 -6.16
N ALA A 155 2.82 27.60 -6.43
CA ALA A 155 1.81 27.34 -7.46
C ALA A 155 0.43 27.90 -7.08
N ILE A 156 0.00 27.79 -5.84
CA ILE A 156 -1.26 28.35 -5.33
C ILE A 156 -1.26 29.88 -5.49
N ARG A 157 -0.15 30.54 -5.14
CA ARG A 157 -0.02 32.00 -5.34
C ARG A 157 -0.16 32.37 -6.83
N ALA A 158 0.44 31.59 -7.73
CA ALA A 158 0.31 31.82 -9.18
C ALA A 158 -1.12 31.59 -9.69
N ARG A 159 -1.91 30.72 -9.03
CA ARG A 159 -3.35 30.52 -9.32
C ARG A 159 -4.23 31.67 -8.83
N GLY A 160 -3.68 32.62 -8.08
CA GLY A 160 -4.38 33.77 -7.52
C GLY A 160 -5.03 33.51 -6.15
N PRO A 161 -5.56 34.56 -5.50
CA PRO A 161 -6.09 34.50 -4.15
C PRO A 161 -7.19 33.45 -3.99
N ALA A 162 -7.10 32.67 -2.92
CA ALA A 162 -8.12 31.70 -2.50
C ALA A 162 -9.07 32.32 -1.46
N GLU A 163 -10.20 31.68 -1.20
CA GLU A 163 -11.16 32.17 -0.20
C GLU A 163 -10.64 31.97 1.23
N ARG A 164 -10.04 30.81 1.51
CA ARG A 164 -9.52 30.43 2.83
C ARG A 164 -8.05 30.71 2.96
N SER A 165 -7.59 30.98 4.17
CA SER A 165 -6.17 31.09 4.47
C SER A 165 -5.49 29.73 4.35
N LEU A 166 -4.26 29.71 3.82
CA LEU A 166 -3.38 28.57 3.82
C LEU A 166 -2.40 28.71 4.99
N VAL A 167 -2.32 27.69 5.82
CA VAL A 167 -1.30 27.55 6.88
C VAL A 167 -0.28 26.54 6.43
N VAL A 168 0.99 26.90 6.39
CA VAL A 168 2.10 25.96 6.26
C VAL A 168 2.61 25.69 7.67
N LEU A 169 2.62 24.44 8.06
CA LEU A 169 3.14 23.96 9.34
C LEU A 169 4.28 22.98 9.07
N LEU A 170 5.52 23.49 9.19
CA LEU A 170 6.69 22.63 9.16
C LEU A 170 7.02 22.27 10.61
N THR A 171 6.75 21.03 10.96
CA THR A 171 6.91 20.51 12.32
C THR A 171 8.34 20.07 12.56
N ASP A 172 8.71 20.04 13.83
CA ASP A 172 10.00 19.60 14.32
C ASP A 172 9.85 18.40 15.26
N ALA A 173 10.89 17.61 15.43
CA ALA A 173 10.90 16.49 16.36
C ALA A 173 9.82 15.41 16.06
N GLU A 174 9.49 15.21 14.80
CA GLU A 174 8.62 14.13 14.35
C GLU A 174 9.26 12.77 14.61
N GLU A 175 10.49 12.61 14.11
CA GLU A 175 11.29 11.38 14.10
C GLU A 175 11.56 10.79 15.50
N ILE A 176 11.41 11.60 16.50
CA ILE A 176 11.66 11.20 17.88
C ILE A 176 10.39 11.05 18.73
N GLY A 177 9.23 11.42 18.17
CA GLY A 177 7.98 11.20 18.89
C GLY A 177 6.85 12.21 18.61
N LEU A 178 6.81 12.84 17.44
CA LEU A 178 5.76 13.79 17.00
C LEU A 178 5.63 15.03 17.93
N ASP A 179 6.75 15.45 18.56
CA ASP A 179 6.67 16.46 19.62
C ASP A 179 6.30 17.83 19.06
N GLY A 180 6.76 18.21 17.87
CA GLY A 180 6.37 19.45 17.21
C GLY A 180 4.87 19.52 16.94
N ALA A 181 4.29 18.46 16.38
CA ALA A 181 2.85 18.39 16.20
C ALA A 181 2.11 18.48 17.53
N ARG A 182 2.59 17.78 18.58
CA ARG A 182 1.99 17.88 19.92
C ARG A 182 2.05 19.31 20.48
N VAL A 183 3.16 20.00 20.29
CA VAL A 183 3.33 21.41 20.72
C VAL A 183 2.36 22.32 19.97
N PHE A 184 2.24 22.17 18.65
CA PHE A 184 1.33 23.00 17.86
C PHE A 184 -0.14 22.73 18.24
N TRP A 185 -0.57 21.50 18.12
CA TRP A 185 -1.97 21.14 18.38
C TRP A 185 -2.35 21.20 19.87
N GLY A 186 -1.34 21.20 20.76
CA GLY A 186 -1.51 21.38 22.20
C GLY A 186 -1.82 22.84 22.62
N GLY A 187 -1.21 23.85 21.95
CA GLY A 187 -1.26 25.22 22.48
C GLY A 187 -1.25 26.37 21.46
N HIS A 188 -1.03 26.11 20.14
CA HIS A 188 -0.94 27.22 19.18
C HIS A 188 -2.33 27.87 18.94
N PRO A 189 -2.44 29.22 18.87
CA PRO A 189 -3.73 29.89 18.64
C PRO A 189 -4.43 29.51 17.33
N LEU A 190 -3.67 29.19 16.26
CA LEU A 190 -4.24 28.80 14.97
C LEU A 190 -4.84 27.37 14.94
N ARG A 191 -4.53 26.50 15.90
CA ARG A 191 -4.98 25.11 15.90
C ARG A 191 -6.49 24.94 15.75
N ASP A 192 -7.26 25.80 16.41
CA ASP A 192 -8.71 25.72 16.41
C ASP A 192 -9.33 26.43 15.18
N ARG A 193 -8.50 27.04 14.35
CA ARG A 193 -8.88 27.67 13.08
C ARG A 193 -8.63 26.78 11.86
N ILE A 194 -7.88 25.71 12.03
CA ILE A 194 -7.59 24.76 10.94
C ILE A 194 -8.75 23.79 10.82
N GLY A 195 -9.41 23.80 9.66
CA GLY A 195 -10.55 22.92 9.37
C GLY A 195 -10.19 21.71 8.53
N ALA A 196 -9.04 21.71 7.85
CA ALA A 196 -8.54 20.56 7.10
C ALA A 196 -7.00 20.55 7.05
N VAL A 197 -6.40 19.36 7.00
CA VAL A 197 -4.94 19.15 6.93
C VAL A 197 -4.60 18.28 5.75
N ILE A 198 -3.54 18.60 5.02
CA ILE A 198 -2.84 17.70 4.12
C ILE A 198 -1.45 17.51 4.69
N ASN A 199 -1.14 16.30 5.14
CA ASN A 199 0.17 15.91 5.63
C ASN A 199 0.92 15.17 4.54
N LEU A 200 2.20 15.44 4.39
CA LEU A 200 3.09 14.76 3.47
C LEU A 200 4.13 13.99 4.25
N GLU A 201 4.52 12.83 3.75
CA GLU A 201 5.38 11.85 4.41
C GLU A 201 6.14 11.00 3.40
N ALA A 202 7.13 10.26 3.89
CA ALA A 202 7.77 9.21 3.12
C ALA A 202 8.20 8.03 4.00
N ARG A 203 8.19 6.82 3.42
CA ARG A 203 8.79 5.62 4.00
C ARG A 203 9.61 4.85 2.95
N GLY A 204 10.32 5.60 2.14
CA GLY A 204 11.13 5.09 1.03
C GLY A 204 11.56 6.24 0.14
N GLY A 205 12.28 5.97 -0.93
CA GLY A 205 12.82 7.01 -1.83
C GLY A 205 12.05 7.15 -3.15
N GLY A 206 10.90 6.51 -3.32
CA GLY A 206 10.22 6.55 -4.61
C GLY A 206 8.90 5.81 -4.68
N GLY A 207 8.46 5.57 -5.92
CA GLY A 207 7.16 4.95 -6.21
C GLY A 207 5.99 5.93 -6.14
N ARG A 208 4.79 5.42 -6.39
CA ARG A 208 3.57 6.25 -6.36
C ARG A 208 3.25 6.69 -4.94
N ALA A 209 3.00 7.98 -4.78
CA ALA A 209 2.47 8.51 -3.52
C ALA A 209 1.01 8.04 -3.33
N MET A 210 0.75 7.47 -2.16
CA MET A 210 -0.54 6.97 -1.74
C MET A 210 -1.12 7.87 -0.64
N MET A 211 -2.38 8.20 -0.72
CA MET A 211 -3.13 8.69 0.42
C MET A 211 -3.53 7.47 1.28
N PHE A 212 -2.87 7.30 2.42
CA PHE A 212 -2.92 6.09 3.24
C PHE A 212 -3.66 6.29 4.56
N GLU A 213 -3.96 7.53 4.93
CA GLU A 213 -4.69 7.87 6.16
C GLU A 213 -5.58 9.10 5.97
N THR A 214 -6.76 9.10 6.61
CA THR A 214 -7.71 10.21 6.61
C THR A 214 -8.29 10.45 8.01
N GLY A 215 -9.00 11.56 8.17
CA GLY A 215 -9.90 11.75 9.31
C GLY A 215 -11.02 10.69 9.33
N ARG A 216 -11.62 10.47 10.49
CA ARG A 216 -12.78 9.57 10.64
C ARG A 216 -14.04 10.20 10.05
N GLY A 217 -14.96 9.36 9.55
CA GLY A 217 -16.16 9.84 8.87
C GLY A 217 -15.86 10.47 7.51
N ASN A 218 -14.99 9.87 6.72
CA ASN A 218 -14.24 10.44 5.62
C ASN A 218 -14.98 10.55 4.28
N ALA A 219 -16.28 10.24 4.19
CA ALA A 219 -16.94 10.15 2.88
C ALA A 219 -16.89 11.45 2.06
N GLU A 220 -16.98 12.61 2.70
CA GLU A 220 -16.86 13.90 2.02
C GLU A 220 -15.40 14.20 1.63
N THR A 221 -14.46 13.89 2.51
CA THR A 221 -13.01 14.02 2.24
C THR A 221 -12.60 13.17 1.05
N ILE A 222 -13.05 11.90 0.98
CA ILE A 222 -12.78 11.01 -0.16
C ILE A 222 -13.49 11.49 -1.44
N ALA A 223 -14.69 12.09 -1.31
CA ALA A 223 -15.36 12.69 -2.45
C ALA A 223 -14.59 13.89 -3.03
N LEU A 224 -14.01 14.73 -2.18
CA LEU A 224 -13.13 15.82 -2.62
C LEU A 224 -11.85 15.28 -3.23
N PHE A 225 -11.16 14.38 -2.53
CA PHE A 225 -9.94 13.74 -2.99
C PHE A 225 -10.12 13.09 -4.37
N GLY A 226 -11.22 12.36 -4.59
CA GLY A 226 -11.51 11.73 -5.89
C GLY A 226 -11.75 12.74 -7.01
N ARG A 227 -12.33 13.92 -6.72
CA ARG A 227 -12.55 14.97 -7.74
C ARG A 227 -11.31 15.82 -8.00
N ALA A 228 -10.57 16.14 -6.96
CA ALA A 228 -9.40 17.00 -7.05
C ALA A 228 -8.14 16.21 -7.48
N GLY A 229 -7.84 15.15 -6.75
CA GLY A 229 -6.60 14.41 -6.94
C GLY A 229 -6.47 13.70 -8.28
N VAL A 230 -7.58 13.33 -8.94
CA VAL A 230 -7.50 12.76 -10.31
C VAL A 230 -6.96 13.74 -11.36
N ARG A 231 -6.92 15.07 -11.04
CA ARG A 231 -6.28 16.08 -11.89
C ARG A 231 -4.77 16.17 -11.68
N ALA A 232 -4.26 15.56 -10.61
CA ALA A 232 -2.83 15.51 -10.35
C ALA A 232 -2.09 14.69 -11.42
N ASP A 233 -0.83 15.00 -11.64
CA ASP A 233 0.03 14.24 -12.54
C ASP A 233 0.15 12.79 -12.04
N GLY A 234 -0.19 11.84 -12.91
CA GLY A 234 -0.30 10.43 -12.54
C GLY A 234 -1.61 10.05 -11.81
N GLY A 235 -2.48 11.02 -11.48
CA GLY A 235 -3.75 10.81 -10.79
C GLY A 235 -3.59 10.48 -9.31
N VAL A 236 -4.39 9.56 -8.79
CA VAL A 236 -4.43 9.22 -7.35
C VAL A 236 -4.05 7.76 -7.09
N THR A 237 -3.57 7.48 -5.90
CA THR A 237 -3.45 6.10 -5.38
C THR A 237 -3.99 6.10 -3.96
N SER A 238 -5.05 5.36 -3.74
CA SER A 238 -5.62 5.17 -2.39
C SER A 238 -6.71 4.12 -2.37
N ASN A 239 -6.90 3.50 -1.23
CA ASN A 239 -8.04 2.62 -0.96
C ASN A 239 -8.34 2.55 0.53
N SER A 240 -9.58 2.21 0.87
CA SER A 240 -10.03 2.12 2.26
C SER A 240 -9.37 0.98 3.05
N LEU A 241 -8.81 -0.04 2.38
CA LEU A 241 -8.03 -1.10 3.03
C LEU A 241 -6.71 -0.56 3.59
N ALA A 242 -6.00 0.31 2.84
CA ALA A 242 -4.77 0.92 3.31
C ALA A 242 -5.01 1.75 4.58
N VAL A 243 -6.06 2.57 4.59
CA VAL A 243 -6.49 3.33 5.78
C VAL A 243 -6.83 2.39 6.95
N PHE A 244 -7.62 1.35 6.69
CA PHE A 244 -8.00 0.36 7.69
C PHE A 244 -6.80 -0.37 8.32
N VAL A 245 -5.80 -0.73 7.50
CA VAL A 245 -4.57 -1.40 7.95
C VAL A 245 -3.73 -0.43 8.77
N TYR A 246 -3.48 0.79 8.23
CA TYR A 246 -2.64 1.77 8.89
C TYR A 246 -3.17 2.18 10.27
N GLU A 247 -4.48 2.36 10.43
CA GLU A 247 -5.11 2.65 11.73
C GLU A 247 -4.88 1.59 12.81
N ARG A 248 -4.44 0.39 12.43
CA ARG A 248 -4.14 -0.74 13.34
C ARG A 248 -2.66 -0.99 13.54
N MET A 249 -1.83 -0.26 12.81
CA MET A 249 -0.38 -0.30 13.01
C MET A 249 0.01 0.56 14.22
N PRO A 250 1.11 0.23 14.91
CA PRO A 250 1.59 1.01 16.05
C PRO A 250 2.24 2.33 15.65
N ASN A 251 2.41 2.59 14.36
CA ASN A 251 3.06 3.77 13.81
C ASN A 251 2.12 4.98 13.89
N GLY A 252 2.71 6.18 13.96
CA GLY A 252 2.01 7.45 13.83
C GLY A 252 2.82 8.38 12.95
N THR A 253 2.19 9.45 12.51
CA THR A 253 2.79 10.61 11.86
C THR A 253 2.25 11.86 12.52
N ASP A 254 2.73 13.01 12.14
CA ASP A 254 2.22 14.29 12.66
C ASP A 254 0.70 14.44 12.47
N PHE A 255 0.14 13.86 11.40
CA PHE A 255 -1.31 13.85 11.18
C PHE A 255 -2.10 13.08 12.24
N THR A 256 -1.48 12.16 12.96
CA THR A 256 -2.12 11.44 14.08
C THR A 256 -2.66 12.41 15.13
N ILE A 257 -1.99 13.53 15.36
CA ILE A 257 -2.37 14.49 16.40
C ILE A 257 -3.65 15.25 16.04
N PRO A 258 -3.77 15.96 14.89
CA PRO A 258 -5.02 16.60 14.49
C PRO A 258 -6.16 15.61 14.21
N LYS A 259 -5.88 14.45 13.64
CA LYS A 259 -6.86 13.37 13.42
C LYS A 259 -7.55 12.97 14.72
N ASN A 260 -6.78 12.79 15.80
CA ASN A 260 -7.32 12.43 17.12
C ASN A 260 -8.12 13.57 17.76
N ARG A 261 -8.00 14.80 17.27
CA ARG A 261 -8.85 15.95 17.63
C ARG A 261 -10.09 16.08 16.74
N GLY A 262 -10.29 15.16 15.78
CA GLY A 262 -11.43 15.17 14.86
C GLY A 262 -11.25 16.05 13.62
N VAL A 263 -10.05 16.57 13.36
CA VAL A 263 -9.76 17.36 12.16
C VAL A 263 -9.76 16.43 10.93
N GLN A 264 -10.43 16.85 9.87
CA GLN A 264 -10.42 16.15 8.60
C GLN A 264 -9.10 16.37 7.84
N GLY A 265 -8.68 15.41 7.06
CA GLY A 265 -7.44 15.57 6.28
C GLY A 265 -7.06 14.37 5.44
N LEU A 266 -5.96 14.55 4.74
CA LEU A 266 -5.33 13.58 3.86
C LEU A 266 -3.86 13.43 4.29
N ASN A 267 -3.42 12.20 4.50
CA ASN A 267 -2.02 11.88 4.75
C ASN A 267 -1.48 11.10 3.56
N LEU A 268 -0.48 11.67 2.88
CA LEU A 268 0.10 11.12 1.66
C LEU A 268 1.54 10.72 1.89
N ALA A 269 1.93 9.54 1.40
CA ALA A 269 3.33 9.11 1.41
C ALA A 269 3.66 8.25 0.19
N PHE A 270 4.92 8.24 -0.23
CA PHE A 270 5.46 7.20 -1.09
C PHE A 270 6.31 6.22 -0.27
N ILE A 271 6.21 4.93 -0.60
CA ILE A 271 6.83 3.83 0.16
C ILE A 271 7.69 2.90 -0.70
N GLY A 272 7.82 3.21 -2.00
CA GLY A 272 8.72 2.48 -2.90
C GLY A 272 10.19 2.84 -2.65
N ARG A 273 11.10 2.02 -3.16
CA ARG A 273 12.54 2.10 -2.86
C ARG A 273 12.79 2.11 -1.35
N PRO A 274 12.30 1.09 -0.63
CA PRO A 274 12.31 1.08 0.84
C PRO A 274 13.73 1.09 1.44
N GLU A 275 14.74 0.74 0.65
CA GLU A 275 16.17 0.86 1.02
C GLU A 275 16.62 2.29 1.31
N GLN A 276 15.87 3.28 0.82
CA GLN A 276 16.13 4.70 1.03
C GLN A 276 15.37 5.30 2.22
N TYR A 277 14.63 4.49 2.96
CA TYR A 277 13.98 4.93 4.19
C TYR A 277 15.03 5.10 5.31
N HIS A 278 15.25 6.31 5.76
CA HIS A 278 16.29 6.76 6.67
C HIS A 278 17.71 6.49 6.14
N ALA A 279 18.07 5.25 5.82
CA ALA A 279 19.34 4.91 5.22
C ALA A 279 19.40 5.35 3.74
N HIS A 280 20.55 5.79 3.26
CA HIS A 280 20.80 6.15 1.84
C HIS A 280 19.82 7.17 1.24
N SER A 281 19.20 8.00 2.07
CA SER A 281 18.26 9.05 1.64
C SER A 281 19.05 10.31 1.25
N ALA A 282 19.50 10.34 -0.01
CA ALA A 282 20.24 11.47 -0.59
C ALA A 282 19.44 12.07 -1.78
N PRO A 283 19.63 13.38 -2.07
CA PRO A 283 18.91 14.04 -3.18
C PRO A 283 19.11 13.38 -4.55
N GLU A 284 20.30 12.80 -4.80
CA GLU A 284 20.68 12.20 -6.08
C GLU A 284 19.88 10.93 -6.39
N VAL A 285 19.44 10.22 -5.36
CA VAL A 285 18.73 8.93 -5.49
C VAL A 285 17.23 9.07 -5.32
N LEU A 286 16.73 10.22 -4.87
CA LEU A 286 15.30 10.47 -4.73
C LEU A 286 14.58 10.38 -6.08
N ASP A 287 13.47 9.66 -6.12
CA ASP A 287 12.63 9.52 -7.31
C ASP A 287 11.86 10.82 -7.58
N ARG A 288 12.31 11.57 -8.60
CA ARG A 288 11.67 12.84 -8.99
C ARG A 288 10.24 12.65 -9.48
N GLY A 289 9.90 11.47 -10.03
CA GLY A 289 8.53 11.14 -10.39
C GLY A 289 7.63 10.94 -9.17
N ALA A 290 8.16 10.37 -8.08
CA ALA A 290 7.45 10.28 -6.80
C ALA A 290 7.22 11.67 -6.19
N LEU A 291 8.23 12.55 -6.23
CA LEU A 291 8.09 13.95 -5.81
C LEU A 291 7.07 14.70 -6.66
N GLN A 292 7.04 14.48 -8.00
CA GLN A 292 6.00 15.03 -8.88
C GLN A 292 4.61 14.54 -8.46
N HIS A 293 4.49 13.26 -8.17
CA HIS A 293 3.20 12.64 -7.85
C HIS A 293 2.64 13.13 -6.50
N ILE A 294 3.46 13.17 -5.45
CA ILE A 294 3.00 13.66 -4.14
C ILE A 294 2.70 15.15 -4.16
N GLY A 295 3.57 15.95 -4.79
CA GLY A 295 3.41 17.39 -4.84
C GLY A 295 2.23 17.83 -5.70
N SER A 296 1.99 17.18 -6.86
CA SER A 296 0.81 17.49 -7.68
C SER A 296 -0.49 17.09 -6.99
N GLN A 297 -0.52 15.97 -6.25
CA GLN A 297 -1.68 15.61 -5.41
C GLN A 297 -1.89 16.63 -4.28
N ALA A 298 -0.83 17.07 -3.61
CA ALA A 298 -0.91 18.10 -2.58
C ALA A 298 -1.48 19.41 -3.14
N LEU A 299 -0.98 19.86 -4.30
CA LEU A 299 -1.45 21.07 -4.97
C LEU A 299 -2.93 21.01 -5.34
N GLU A 300 -3.36 19.95 -6.01
CA GLU A 300 -4.75 19.85 -6.50
C GLU A 300 -5.76 19.72 -5.35
N ASN A 301 -5.40 18.99 -4.29
CA ASN A 301 -6.27 18.87 -3.12
C ASN A 301 -6.27 20.14 -2.26
N ALA A 302 -5.11 20.79 -2.09
CA ALA A 302 -5.03 22.06 -1.35
C ALA A 302 -5.83 23.17 -2.06
N ASP A 303 -5.67 23.32 -3.38
CA ASP A 303 -6.41 24.30 -4.16
C ASP A 303 -7.92 24.06 -4.09
N ALA A 304 -8.35 22.79 -4.14
CA ALA A 304 -9.75 22.42 -4.02
C ALA A 304 -10.31 22.75 -2.62
N LEU A 305 -9.58 22.48 -1.56
CA LEU A 305 -9.99 22.82 -0.18
C LEU A 305 -10.01 24.32 0.05
N LEU A 306 -9.00 25.06 -0.41
CA LEU A 306 -8.89 26.50 -0.24
C LEU A 306 -10.02 27.28 -0.94
N ARG A 307 -10.54 26.74 -2.06
CA ARG A 307 -11.61 27.35 -2.85
C ARG A 307 -12.99 26.71 -2.60
N ALA A 308 -13.08 25.74 -1.70
CA ALA A 308 -14.35 25.09 -1.38
C ALA A 308 -15.28 26.05 -0.62
N GLY A 309 -16.57 26.05 -0.98
CA GLY A 309 -17.58 26.79 -0.20
C GLY A 309 -17.71 26.29 1.23
N ALA A 310 -17.56 24.96 1.44
CA ALA A 310 -17.48 24.33 2.74
C ALA A 310 -16.38 23.27 2.73
N LEU A 311 -15.66 23.12 3.85
CA LEU A 311 -14.71 22.02 4.03
C LEU A 311 -15.47 20.71 4.30
N PRO A 312 -14.86 19.54 3.96
CA PRO A 312 -15.46 18.25 4.25
C PRO A 312 -15.79 18.11 5.74
N ALA A 313 -17.02 17.73 6.03
CA ALA A 313 -17.48 17.42 7.38
C ALA A 313 -17.37 15.91 7.67
N PRO A 314 -17.15 15.52 8.93
CA PRO A 314 -17.19 14.11 9.31
C PRO A 314 -18.62 13.56 9.14
N THR A 315 -18.74 12.45 8.40
CA THR A 315 -20.01 11.75 8.13
C THR A 315 -19.85 10.26 8.42
N VAL A 316 -19.98 9.40 7.41
CA VAL A 316 -19.68 7.96 7.51
C VAL A 316 -18.34 7.67 6.84
N ASN A 317 -17.67 6.59 7.22
CA ASN A 317 -16.53 6.11 6.45
C ASN A 317 -16.99 5.60 5.07
N SER A 318 -16.21 5.89 4.05
CA SER A 318 -16.42 5.40 2.69
C SER A 318 -15.67 4.10 2.46
N VAL A 319 -16.29 3.17 1.76
CA VAL A 319 -15.59 2.06 1.11
C VAL A 319 -15.14 2.53 -0.26
N TYR A 320 -13.84 2.46 -0.57
CA TYR A 320 -13.34 3.01 -1.83
C TYR A 320 -12.01 2.38 -2.25
N ALA A 321 -11.73 2.45 -3.53
CA ALA A 321 -10.40 2.22 -4.10
C ALA A 321 -10.25 2.99 -5.41
N ASP A 322 -9.03 3.34 -5.75
CA ASP A 322 -8.72 3.84 -7.07
C ASP A 322 -8.71 2.70 -8.10
N LEU A 323 -9.13 3.03 -9.30
CA LEU A 323 -8.96 2.19 -10.47
C LEU A 323 -7.87 2.79 -11.37
N PHE A 324 -6.69 2.16 -11.32
CA PHE A 324 -5.52 2.52 -12.14
C PHE A 324 -5.12 3.99 -12.04
N GLY A 325 -5.32 4.61 -10.89
CA GLY A 325 -5.01 6.02 -10.65
C GLY A 325 -5.94 7.03 -11.31
N ARG A 326 -6.98 6.60 -12.04
CA ARG A 326 -7.81 7.47 -12.89
C ARG A 326 -9.16 7.81 -12.28
N VAL A 327 -9.74 6.90 -11.52
CA VAL A 327 -11.08 7.04 -10.92
C VAL A 327 -11.06 6.47 -9.52
N ILE A 328 -11.71 7.14 -8.59
CA ILE A 328 -12.04 6.56 -7.29
C ILE A 328 -13.48 6.04 -7.34
N LEU A 329 -13.62 4.71 -7.29
CA LEU A 329 -14.91 4.10 -6.96
C LEU A 329 -15.13 4.19 -5.47
N ARG A 330 -16.34 4.58 -5.06
CA ARG A 330 -16.69 4.70 -3.65
C ARG A 330 -18.17 4.44 -3.41
N HIS A 331 -18.48 3.93 -2.23
CA HIS A 331 -19.85 3.75 -1.77
C HIS A 331 -19.91 3.72 -0.24
N PRO A 332 -21.09 3.98 0.37
CA PRO A 332 -21.30 3.74 1.79
C PRO A 332 -21.13 2.25 2.14
N PRO A 333 -20.72 1.90 3.37
CA PRO A 333 -20.55 0.50 3.80
C PRO A 333 -21.77 -0.39 3.56
N ALA A 334 -22.97 0.12 3.77
CA ALA A 334 -24.22 -0.65 3.59
C ALA A 334 -24.42 -1.19 2.17
N VAL A 335 -23.91 -0.51 1.14
CA VAL A 335 -23.99 -0.95 -0.27
C VAL A 335 -23.28 -2.30 -0.49
N GLY A 336 -22.26 -2.60 0.32
CA GLY A 336 -21.53 -3.87 0.25
C GLY A 336 -22.45 -5.09 0.38
N TRP A 337 -23.52 -5.03 1.20
CA TRP A 337 -24.50 -6.10 1.29
C TRP A 337 -25.30 -6.28 0.00
N GLY A 338 -25.65 -5.20 -0.67
CA GLY A 338 -26.30 -5.25 -1.99
C GLY A 338 -25.41 -5.85 -3.07
N LEU A 339 -24.12 -5.49 -3.09
CA LEU A 339 -23.14 -6.07 -4.00
C LEU A 339 -22.94 -7.57 -3.74
N LEU A 340 -22.88 -7.98 -2.46
CA LEU A 340 -22.79 -9.39 -2.08
C LEU A 340 -24.05 -10.17 -2.55
N ALA A 341 -25.24 -9.65 -2.29
CA ALA A 341 -26.49 -10.28 -2.72
C ALA A 341 -26.54 -10.46 -4.24
N LEU A 342 -26.16 -9.43 -5.01
CA LEU A 342 -26.08 -9.49 -6.46
C LEU A 342 -25.06 -10.53 -6.93
N ALA A 343 -23.86 -10.57 -6.32
CA ALA A 343 -22.82 -11.54 -6.67
C ALA A 343 -23.28 -12.99 -6.39
N VAL A 344 -23.96 -13.23 -5.26
CA VAL A 344 -24.54 -14.54 -4.92
C VAL A 344 -25.63 -14.94 -5.92
N ALA A 345 -26.51 -14.01 -6.31
CA ALA A 345 -27.53 -14.29 -7.33
C ALA A 345 -26.91 -14.66 -8.68
N LEU A 346 -25.89 -13.92 -9.14
CA LEU A 346 -25.17 -14.21 -10.38
C LEU A 346 -24.43 -15.55 -10.31
N LEU A 347 -23.81 -15.88 -9.18
CA LEU A 347 -23.21 -17.19 -8.94
C LEU A 347 -24.27 -18.30 -8.98
N GLY A 348 -25.46 -18.04 -8.43
CA GLY A 348 -26.61 -18.94 -8.51
C GLY A 348 -27.03 -19.23 -9.96
N VAL A 349 -27.09 -18.19 -10.81
CA VAL A 349 -27.36 -18.36 -12.27
C VAL A 349 -26.27 -19.20 -12.93
N ALA A 350 -24.99 -18.90 -12.67
CA ALA A 350 -23.87 -19.67 -13.19
C ALA A 350 -23.94 -21.15 -12.77
N GLY A 351 -24.16 -21.40 -11.47
CA GLY A 351 -24.27 -22.74 -10.89
C GLY A 351 -25.46 -23.54 -11.47
N TRP A 352 -26.62 -22.90 -11.60
CA TRP A 352 -27.79 -23.53 -12.19
C TRP A 352 -27.58 -23.93 -13.65
N GLN A 353 -27.06 -23.03 -14.48
CA GLN A 353 -26.79 -23.31 -15.89
C GLN A 353 -25.69 -24.37 -16.06
N ALA A 354 -24.59 -24.27 -15.32
CA ALA A 354 -23.51 -25.24 -15.33
C ALA A 354 -23.99 -26.61 -14.78
N GLY A 355 -24.87 -26.63 -13.78
CA GLY A 355 -25.50 -27.85 -13.27
C GLY A 355 -26.32 -28.57 -14.34
N ARG A 356 -27.16 -27.85 -15.05
CA ARG A 356 -28.02 -28.42 -16.10
C ARG A 356 -27.26 -28.86 -17.36
N ARG A 357 -26.21 -28.15 -17.75
CA ARG A 357 -25.59 -28.32 -19.09
C ARG A 357 -24.14 -28.86 -19.01
N ALA A 358 -23.47 -28.75 -17.87
CA ALA A 358 -22.08 -29.22 -17.68
C ALA A 358 -21.92 -30.17 -16.47
N GLY A 359 -23.01 -30.59 -15.84
CA GLY A 359 -23.00 -31.58 -14.74
C GLY A 359 -22.35 -31.09 -13.45
N LEU A 360 -22.34 -29.77 -13.18
CA LEU A 360 -21.84 -29.22 -11.92
C LEU A 360 -22.71 -29.70 -10.76
N THR A 361 -22.09 -30.18 -9.69
CA THR A 361 -22.75 -30.58 -8.45
C THR A 361 -22.30 -29.72 -7.28
N PHE A 362 -23.10 -29.64 -6.22
CA PHE A 362 -22.72 -28.93 -4.97
C PHE A 362 -21.44 -29.50 -4.35
N ALA A 363 -21.21 -30.80 -4.46
CA ALA A 363 -19.97 -31.43 -3.99
C ALA A 363 -18.75 -30.92 -4.75
N GLU A 364 -18.86 -30.66 -6.05
CA GLU A 364 -17.77 -30.06 -6.85
C GLU A 364 -17.52 -28.60 -6.47
N VAL A 365 -18.56 -27.81 -6.18
CA VAL A 365 -18.43 -26.43 -5.66
C VAL A 365 -17.71 -26.47 -4.31
N GLY A 366 -18.11 -27.35 -3.39
CA GLY A 366 -17.42 -27.53 -2.10
C GLY A 366 -15.95 -27.90 -2.26
N ARG A 367 -15.62 -28.80 -3.21
CA ARG A 367 -14.20 -29.14 -3.50
C ARG A 367 -13.42 -27.95 -4.03
N GLY A 368 -14.02 -27.11 -4.89
CA GLY A 368 -13.40 -25.90 -5.38
C GLY A 368 -13.14 -24.87 -4.28
N ALA A 369 -14.05 -24.73 -3.32
CA ALA A 369 -13.84 -23.88 -2.15
C ALA A 369 -12.70 -24.43 -1.26
N LEU A 370 -12.60 -25.76 -1.08
CA LEU A 370 -11.49 -26.39 -0.36
C LEU A 370 -10.16 -26.25 -1.10
N ASP A 371 -10.15 -26.21 -2.43
CA ASP A 371 -8.94 -25.87 -3.20
C ASP A 371 -8.45 -24.46 -2.91
N GLY A 372 -9.38 -23.49 -2.83
CA GLY A 372 -9.06 -22.12 -2.45
C GLY A 372 -8.57 -22.01 -1.00
N LEU A 373 -9.20 -22.71 -0.07
CA LEU A 373 -8.76 -22.73 1.33
C LEU A 373 -7.38 -23.37 1.48
N TRP A 374 -7.12 -24.46 0.77
CA TRP A 374 -5.79 -25.07 0.73
C TRP A 374 -4.75 -24.11 0.13
N PHE A 375 -5.08 -23.45 -0.97
CA PHE A 375 -4.20 -22.45 -1.59
C PHE A 375 -3.83 -21.34 -0.62
N LEU A 376 -4.82 -20.78 0.09
CA LEU A 376 -4.59 -19.70 1.06
C LEU A 376 -3.75 -20.19 2.25
N ALA A 377 -4.09 -21.33 2.82
CA ALA A 377 -3.37 -21.89 3.96
C ALA A 377 -1.93 -22.30 3.62
N ALA A 378 -1.73 -23.02 2.50
CA ALA A 378 -0.40 -23.36 2.00
C ALA A 378 0.39 -22.12 1.61
N GLY A 379 -0.28 -21.12 1.02
CA GLY A 379 0.32 -19.84 0.65
C GLY A 379 0.84 -19.07 1.85
N LEU A 380 0.07 -18.98 2.93
CA LEU A 380 0.52 -18.38 4.19
C LEU A 380 1.79 -19.07 4.73
N VAL A 381 1.81 -20.38 4.76
CA VAL A 381 2.97 -21.15 5.27
C VAL A 381 4.20 -20.94 4.39
N LEU A 382 4.05 -21.15 3.07
CA LEU A 382 5.18 -21.15 2.15
C LEU A 382 5.75 -19.74 1.92
N THR A 383 4.91 -18.71 1.85
CA THR A 383 5.42 -17.34 1.73
C THR A 383 6.17 -16.90 2.98
N HIS A 384 5.71 -17.29 4.20
CA HIS A 384 6.48 -17.04 5.43
C HIS A 384 7.81 -17.80 5.42
N ALA A 385 7.82 -19.08 5.05
CA ALA A 385 9.04 -19.86 4.97
C ALA A 385 10.04 -19.26 3.99
N VAL A 386 9.58 -18.93 2.77
CA VAL A 386 10.42 -18.32 1.73
C VAL A 386 10.93 -16.95 2.15
N ARG A 387 10.08 -16.10 2.73
CA ARG A 387 10.47 -14.76 3.20
C ARG A 387 11.54 -14.83 4.30
N THR A 388 11.46 -15.78 5.23
CA THR A 388 12.45 -15.92 6.32
C THR A 388 13.82 -16.38 5.86
N LEU A 389 13.95 -16.91 4.63
CA LEU A 389 15.26 -17.17 4.02
C LEU A 389 16.08 -15.89 3.81
N ALA A 390 15.44 -14.75 3.59
CA ALA A 390 16.11 -13.46 3.41
C ALA A 390 16.51 -12.76 4.72
N GLY A 391 16.04 -13.23 5.87
CA GLY A 391 16.35 -12.65 7.18
C GLY A 391 15.24 -12.82 8.21
N PRO A 392 15.41 -12.35 9.46
CA PRO A 392 14.41 -12.46 10.51
C PRO A 392 13.13 -11.66 10.17
N MET A 393 12.04 -11.89 10.89
CA MET A 393 10.86 -11.03 10.83
C MET A 393 11.19 -9.64 11.39
N ALA A 394 10.51 -8.57 10.91
CA ALA A 394 10.81 -7.20 11.32
C ALA A 394 10.67 -7.01 12.85
N ALA A 395 9.65 -7.60 13.45
CA ALA A 395 9.45 -7.62 14.91
C ALA A 395 10.63 -8.25 15.70
N ARG A 396 11.57 -8.91 15.01
CA ARG A 396 12.77 -9.56 15.60
C ARG A 396 14.06 -8.98 15.05
N ALA A 397 14.05 -7.85 14.38
CA ALA A 397 15.24 -7.25 13.82
C ALA A 397 16.31 -6.97 14.89
N GLY A 398 15.90 -6.61 16.11
CA GLY A 398 16.79 -6.40 17.26
C GLY A 398 17.62 -5.11 17.19
N SER A 399 17.88 -4.58 15.99
CA SER A 399 18.59 -3.31 15.76
C SER A 399 18.01 -2.58 14.54
N ALA A 400 18.21 -1.26 14.49
CA ALA A 400 17.85 -0.43 13.35
C ALA A 400 18.60 -0.87 12.08
N GLU A 401 19.87 -1.21 12.17
CA GLU A 401 20.69 -1.70 11.07
C GLU A 401 20.09 -2.98 10.44
N THR A 402 19.70 -3.95 11.27
CA THR A 402 19.03 -5.16 10.79
C THR A 402 17.72 -4.81 10.10
N TYR A 403 16.93 -3.89 10.64
CA TYR A 403 15.69 -3.44 10.05
C TYR A 403 15.89 -2.80 8.66
N TYR A 404 16.86 -1.90 8.52
CA TYR A 404 17.18 -1.27 7.22
C TYR A 404 17.75 -2.28 6.22
N THR A 405 18.53 -3.27 6.67
CA THR A 405 18.95 -4.39 5.82
C THR A 405 17.76 -5.20 5.30
N LEU A 406 16.74 -5.41 6.13
CA LEU A 406 15.51 -6.08 5.68
C LEU A 406 14.74 -5.25 4.65
N LEU A 407 14.70 -3.93 4.81
CA LEU A 407 14.09 -3.04 3.82
C LEU A 407 14.83 -3.09 2.48
N ALA A 408 16.15 -3.11 2.48
CA ALA A 408 16.96 -3.27 1.26
C ALA A 408 16.71 -4.62 0.54
N ARG A 409 16.37 -5.66 1.29
CA ARG A 409 16.03 -7.00 0.75
C ARG A 409 14.57 -7.17 0.36
N LEU A 410 13.72 -6.20 0.66
CA LEU A 410 12.27 -6.30 0.50
C LEU A 410 11.84 -6.62 -0.95
N PRO A 411 12.42 -6.03 -2.02
CA PRO A 411 12.07 -6.38 -3.40
C PRO A 411 12.34 -7.87 -3.73
N TRP A 412 13.42 -8.44 -3.22
CA TRP A 412 13.74 -9.86 -3.40
C TRP A 412 12.79 -10.77 -2.62
N MET A 413 12.39 -10.35 -1.42
CA MET A 413 11.36 -11.05 -0.62
C MET A 413 10.02 -11.05 -1.34
N GLU A 414 9.63 -9.93 -1.93
CA GLU A 414 8.41 -9.82 -2.73
C GLU A 414 8.44 -10.75 -3.94
N ALA A 415 9.54 -10.73 -4.70
CA ALA A 415 9.72 -11.62 -5.84
C ALA A 415 9.66 -13.09 -5.43
N GLY A 416 10.33 -13.49 -4.36
CA GLY A 416 10.30 -14.85 -3.82
C GLY A 416 8.90 -15.29 -3.38
N ALA A 417 8.16 -14.42 -2.69
CA ALA A 417 6.78 -14.67 -2.26
C ALA A 417 5.83 -14.74 -3.47
N ALA A 418 5.97 -13.84 -4.45
CA ALA A 418 5.15 -13.84 -5.68
C ALA A 418 5.36 -15.12 -6.50
N LEU A 419 6.61 -15.57 -6.68
CA LEU A 419 6.91 -16.85 -7.32
C LEU A 419 6.31 -18.04 -6.55
N THR A 420 6.33 -18.00 -5.24
CA THR A 420 5.69 -19.02 -4.39
C THR A 420 4.18 -19.07 -4.61
N VAL A 421 3.52 -17.93 -4.65
CA VAL A 421 2.08 -17.80 -4.93
C VAL A 421 1.75 -18.30 -6.35
N LEU A 422 2.58 -17.95 -7.35
CA LEU A 422 2.45 -18.45 -8.71
C LEU A 422 2.58 -19.98 -8.78
N ALA A 423 3.57 -20.56 -8.11
CA ALA A 423 3.76 -22.01 -8.04
C ALA A 423 2.52 -22.71 -7.44
N LEU A 424 1.94 -22.16 -6.38
CA LEU A 424 0.72 -22.70 -5.78
C LEU A 424 -0.49 -22.57 -6.70
N ALA A 425 -0.63 -21.45 -7.42
CA ALA A 425 -1.68 -21.26 -8.42
C ALA A 425 -1.56 -22.31 -9.53
N MET A 426 -0.35 -22.56 -10.03
CA MET A 426 -0.08 -23.61 -11.00
C MET A 426 -0.44 -25.00 -10.43
N ALA A 427 -0.11 -25.29 -9.17
CA ALA A 427 -0.45 -26.56 -8.53
C ALA A 427 -1.98 -26.78 -8.44
N VAL A 428 -2.75 -25.76 -8.08
CA VAL A 428 -4.21 -25.83 -8.03
C VAL A 428 -4.81 -25.96 -9.44
N MET A 429 -4.29 -25.22 -10.41
CA MET A 429 -4.74 -25.30 -11.81
C MET A 429 -4.43 -26.66 -12.44
N GLY A 430 -3.32 -27.31 -12.06
CA GLY A 430 -2.97 -28.67 -12.41
C GLY A 430 -3.84 -29.74 -11.72
N GLY A 431 -4.79 -29.34 -10.89
CA GLY A 431 -5.70 -30.23 -10.18
C GLY A 431 -5.10 -30.85 -8.91
N ARG A 432 -4.10 -30.21 -8.30
CA ARG A 432 -3.34 -30.74 -7.17
C ARG A 432 -2.98 -32.23 -7.36
N ALA A 433 -2.74 -32.61 -8.61
CA ALA A 433 -2.57 -33.97 -9.00
C ALA A 433 -1.30 -34.56 -8.37
N ARG A 434 -1.43 -34.99 -7.17
CA ARG A 434 -0.97 -36.23 -6.63
C ARG A 434 0.51 -36.56 -6.80
N PRO A 435 1.44 -35.72 -6.35
CA PRO A 435 2.53 -36.35 -5.60
C PRO A 435 1.86 -37.07 -4.42
N ASP A 436 2.51 -38.10 -3.90
CA ASP A 436 2.03 -38.78 -2.69
C ASP A 436 1.57 -37.70 -1.69
N ARG A 437 0.32 -37.78 -1.21
CA ARG A 437 -0.28 -36.82 -0.28
C ARG A 437 0.57 -36.61 0.96
N ARG A 438 1.27 -37.65 1.38
CA ARG A 438 2.22 -37.62 2.48
C ARG A 438 3.41 -36.73 2.18
N ILE A 439 3.91 -36.72 0.93
CA ILE A 439 5.00 -35.83 0.50
C ILE A 439 4.55 -34.36 0.57
N SER A 440 3.36 -34.05 0.04
CA SER A 440 2.83 -32.67 0.12
C SER A 440 2.61 -32.21 1.57
N ALA A 441 2.02 -33.06 2.41
CA ALA A 441 1.82 -32.77 3.84
C ALA A 441 3.17 -32.61 4.57
N GLY A 442 4.13 -33.50 4.30
CA GLY A 442 5.49 -33.43 4.86
C GLY A 442 6.25 -32.17 4.45
N ALA A 443 6.16 -31.78 3.17
CA ALA A 443 6.76 -30.54 2.68
C ALA A 443 6.17 -29.28 3.33
N LEU A 444 4.84 -29.24 3.52
CA LEU A 444 4.17 -28.14 4.23
C LEU A 444 4.53 -28.12 5.73
N ALA A 445 4.66 -29.28 6.36
CA ALA A 445 5.13 -29.37 7.75
C ALA A 445 6.58 -28.87 7.88
N ALA A 446 7.47 -29.30 6.98
CA ALA A 446 8.86 -28.83 6.95
C ALA A 446 8.95 -27.31 6.73
N ALA A 447 8.16 -26.76 5.79
CA ALA A 447 8.08 -25.33 5.56
C ALA A 447 7.54 -24.56 6.78
N ALA A 448 6.54 -25.10 7.47
CA ALA A 448 6.03 -24.50 8.70
C ALA A 448 7.09 -24.49 9.81
N VAL A 449 7.81 -25.59 10.00
CA VAL A 449 8.94 -25.66 10.96
C VAL A 449 10.01 -24.63 10.59
N LEU A 450 10.39 -24.52 9.31
CA LEU A 450 11.35 -23.53 8.84
C LEU A 450 10.88 -22.10 9.16
N ALA A 451 9.62 -21.77 8.83
CA ALA A 451 9.03 -20.47 9.10
C ALA A 451 9.04 -20.13 10.61
N LEU A 452 8.72 -21.12 11.47
CA LEU A 452 8.65 -20.92 12.92
C LEU A 452 10.04 -20.85 13.57
N VAL A 453 11.01 -21.61 13.08
CA VAL A 453 12.40 -21.59 13.57
C VAL A 453 13.09 -20.27 13.21
N LEU A 454 13.01 -19.87 11.97
CA LEU A 454 13.67 -18.65 11.47
C LEU A 454 12.87 -17.38 11.77
N GLY A 455 11.54 -17.44 11.63
CA GLY A 455 10.64 -16.29 11.79
C GLY A 455 10.06 -16.12 13.19
N GLY A 456 10.03 -17.21 13.97
CA GLY A 456 9.46 -17.27 15.31
C GLY A 456 8.04 -17.83 15.39
N LEU A 457 7.59 -18.08 16.61
CA LEU A 457 6.26 -18.63 16.86
C LEU A 457 5.19 -17.68 16.33
N SER A 458 4.33 -18.20 15.46
CA SER A 458 3.21 -17.48 14.86
C SER A 458 1.96 -18.35 14.88
N PRO A 459 0.93 -18.00 15.65
CA PRO A 459 -0.34 -18.74 15.67
C PRO A 459 -0.99 -18.84 14.28
N ILE A 460 -0.81 -17.81 13.43
CA ILE A 460 -1.34 -17.77 12.06
C ILE A 460 -0.66 -18.84 11.20
N VAL A 461 0.67 -18.94 11.26
CA VAL A 461 1.43 -19.96 10.51
C VAL A 461 1.08 -21.37 11.00
N ILE A 462 0.96 -21.57 12.31
CA ILE A 462 0.59 -22.88 12.90
C ILE A 462 -0.81 -23.28 12.44
N GLY A 463 -1.81 -22.40 12.58
CA GLY A 463 -3.19 -22.68 12.15
C GLY A 463 -3.28 -22.97 10.65
N ALA A 464 -2.61 -22.15 9.83
CA ALA A 464 -2.55 -22.37 8.39
C ALA A 464 -1.89 -23.70 8.01
N ALA A 465 -0.80 -24.09 8.70
CA ALA A 465 -0.13 -25.35 8.46
C ALA A 465 -1.04 -26.55 8.78
N LEU A 466 -1.73 -26.51 9.92
CA LEU A 466 -2.69 -27.57 10.29
C LEU A 466 -3.79 -27.74 9.24
N VAL A 467 -4.37 -26.63 8.76
CA VAL A 467 -5.40 -26.64 7.71
C VAL A 467 -4.83 -27.18 6.39
N ALA A 468 -3.67 -26.69 5.94
CA ALA A 468 -3.07 -27.09 4.68
C ALA A 468 -2.66 -28.57 4.68
N ILE A 469 -2.08 -29.07 5.79
CA ILE A 469 -1.70 -30.47 5.97
C ILE A 469 -2.95 -31.36 5.99
N ALA A 470 -3.98 -31.00 6.76
CA ALA A 470 -5.22 -31.77 6.82
C ALA A 470 -5.86 -31.87 5.42
N LEU A 471 -6.01 -30.75 4.71
CA LEU A 471 -6.56 -30.76 3.35
C LEU A 471 -5.68 -31.50 2.33
N SER A 472 -4.38 -31.63 2.59
CA SER A 472 -3.48 -32.44 1.77
C SER A 472 -3.66 -33.94 1.99
N LEU A 473 -3.91 -34.37 3.23
CA LEU A 473 -3.99 -35.79 3.60
C LEU A 473 -5.33 -36.44 3.19
N PHE A 474 -6.44 -35.68 3.20
CA PHE A 474 -7.76 -36.25 2.88
C PHE A 474 -7.96 -36.46 1.37
N PRO A 475 -8.34 -37.68 0.95
CA PRO A 475 -8.59 -38.00 -0.44
C PRO A 475 -9.89 -37.38 -0.99
N GLY A 476 -9.84 -36.95 -2.25
CA GLY A 476 -11.04 -36.54 -2.98
C GLY A 476 -11.55 -35.14 -2.69
N LEU A 477 -10.78 -34.32 -1.95
CA LEU A 477 -11.15 -32.94 -1.63
C LEU A 477 -10.79 -31.92 -2.75
N ALA A 478 -10.08 -32.32 -3.81
CA ALA A 478 -9.79 -31.43 -4.93
C ALA A 478 -10.91 -31.41 -5.97
N ALA A 479 -11.19 -30.25 -6.55
CA ALA A 479 -12.14 -30.10 -7.63
C ALA A 479 -11.72 -30.90 -8.87
N ARG A 480 -12.69 -31.60 -9.49
CA ARG A 480 -12.47 -32.47 -10.65
C ARG A 480 -12.86 -31.81 -11.96
N SER A 481 -13.63 -30.71 -11.90
CA SER A 481 -14.11 -29.96 -13.06
C SER A 481 -13.67 -28.51 -13.02
N ALA A 482 -13.59 -27.86 -14.19
CA ALA A 482 -13.31 -26.44 -14.28
C ALA A 482 -14.39 -25.60 -13.58
N TRP A 483 -15.66 -25.97 -13.78
CA TRP A 483 -16.79 -25.29 -13.11
C TRP A 483 -16.78 -25.45 -11.59
N GLY A 484 -16.52 -26.66 -11.07
CA GLY A 484 -16.43 -26.90 -9.64
C GLY A 484 -15.32 -26.07 -9.00
N GLY A 485 -14.14 -26.08 -9.61
CA GLY A 485 -13.02 -25.24 -9.16
C GLY A 485 -13.34 -23.75 -9.19
N TRP A 486 -13.95 -23.26 -10.28
CA TRP A 486 -14.25 -21.85 -10.45
C TRP A 486 -15.34 -21.34 -9.51
N THR A 487 -16.53 -21.97 -9.55
CA THR A 487 -17.66 -21.59 -8.70
C THR A 487 -17.33 -21.75 -7.20
N GLY A 488 -16.53 -22.77 -6.85
CA GLY A 488 -16.07 -22.94 -5.48
C GLY A 488 -15.14 -21.84 -5.00
N LEU A 489 -14.21 -21.37 -5.84
CA LEU A 489 -13.35 -20.22 -5.53
C LEU A 489 -14.19 -18.94 -5.36
N ILE A 490 -15.14 -18.68 -6.28
CA ILE A 490 -16.05 -17.53 -6.16
C ILE A 490 -16.84 -17.62 -4.85
N ALA A 491 -17.41 -18.79 -4.52
CA ALA A 491 -18.15 -18.98 -3.28
C ALA A 491 -17.29 -18.73 -2.03
N LEU A 492 -16.04 -19.20 -2.01
CA LEU A 492 -15.09 -18.92 -0.93
C LEU A 492 -14.80 -17.42 -0.80
N VAL A 493 -14.51 -16.75 -1.92
CA VAL A 493 -14.21 -15.31 -1.92
C VAL A 493 -15.42 -14.49 -1.47
N LEU A 494 -16.63 -14.83 -1.90
CA LEU A 494 -17.84 -14.17 -1.42
C LEU A 494 -18.11 -14.46 0.06
N GLY A 495 -17.80 -15.66 0.54
CA GLY A 495 -17.85 -16.00 1.97
C GLY A 495 -16.88 -15.17 2.80
N LEU A 496 -15.63 -15.02 2.34
CA LEU A 496 -14.65 -14.12 2.95
C LEU A 496 -15.13 -12.66 2.88
N GLY A 497 -15.72 -12.26 1.76
CA GLY A 497 -16.34 -10.95 1.58
C GLY A 497 -17.48 -10.69 2.57
N ALA A 498 -18.34 -11.68 2.82
CA ALA A 498 -19.43 -11.57 3.81
C ALA A 498 -18.89 -11.38 5.24
N VAL A 499 -17.87 -12.16 5.61
CA VAL A 499 -17.21 -12.04 6.92
C VAL A 499 -16.54 -10.67 7.05
N THR A 500 -15.83 -10.23 6.01
CA THR A 500 -15.17 -8.91 6.02
C THR A 500 -16.18 -7.78 6.04
N GLN A 501 -17.29 -7.90 5.29
CA GLN A 501 -18.38 -6.92 5.29
C GLN A 501 -19.02 -6.75 6.68
N LEU A 502 -19.05 -7.83 7.46
CA LEU A 502 -19.57 -7.81 8.82
C LEU A 502 -18.58 -7.18 9.83
N LEU A 503 -17.29 -7.53 9.72
CA LEU A 503 -16.27 -7.20 10.72
C LEU A 503 -15.46 -5.94 10.40
N ALA A 504 -15.28 -5.64 9.11
CA ALA A 504 -14.42 -4.58 8.60
C ALA A 504 -14.91 -4.11 7.22
N PRO A 505 -16.08 -3.46 7.13
CA PRO A 505 -16.71 -3.14 5.86
C PRO A 505 -15.82 -2.30 4.92
N GLU A 506 -14.93 -1.48 5.46
CA GLU A 506 -13.96 -0.68 4.69
C GLU A 506 -12.97 -1.56 3.88
N ALA A 507 -12.72 -2.78 4.32
CA ALA A 507 -11.84 -3.73 3.63
C ALA A 507 -12.60 -4.70 2.69
N ALA A 508 -13.94 -4.73 2.76
CA ALA A 508 -14.75 -5.72 2.07
C ALA A 508 -14.70 -5.61 0.54
N PHE A 509 -14.41 -4.43 -0.01
CA PHE A 509 -14.29 -4.21 -1.45
C PHE A 509 -13.25 -5.15 -2.09
N LEU A 510 -12.19 -5.51 -1.36
CA LEU A 510 -11.14 -6.41 -1.83
C LEU A 510 -11.71 -7.78 -2.29
N PHE A 511 -12.76 -8.25 -1.65
CA PHE A 511 -13.43 -9.51 -1.97
C PHE A 511 -14.68 -9.29 -2.82
N LEU A 512 -15.50 -8.30 -2.47
CA LEU A 512 -16.82 -8.10 -3.07
C LEU A 512 -16.74 -7.62 -4.53
N TRP A 513 -15.83 -6.70 -4.87
CA TRP A 513 -15.73 -6.20 -6.25
C TRP A 513 -15.16 -7.26 -7.20
N PRO A 514 -14.02 -7.92 -6.91
CA PRO A 514 -13.55 -9.03 -7.73
C PRO A 514 -14.53 -10.21 -7.74
N GLY A 515 -15.15 -10.54 -6.61
CA GLY A 515 -16.13 -11.61 -6.51
C GLY A 515 -17.38 -11.35 -7.37
N LEU A 516 -17.89 -10.11 -7.37
CA LEU A 516 -19.00 -9.70 -8.23
C LEU A 516 -18.63 -9.80 -9.72
N LEU A 517 -17.47 -9.28 -10.11
CA LEU A 517 -16.99 -9.38 -11.49
C LEU A 517 -16.84 -10.85 -11.92
N ALA A 518 -16.25 -11.69 -11.09
CA ALA A 518 -16.08 -13.12 -11.38
C ALA A 518 -17.42 -13.84 -11.48
N ALA A 519 -18.38 -13.55 -10.59
CA ALA A 519 -19.71 -14.13 -10.64
C ALA A 519 -20.50 -13.70 -11.89
N ALA A 520 -20.39 -12.42 -12.28
CA ALA A 520 -21.02 -11.90 -13.50
C ALA A 520 -20.47 -12.58 -14.76
N VAL A 521 -19.15 -12.71 -14.85
CA VAL A 521 -18.48 -13.38 -15.98
C VAL A 521 -18.78 -14.88 -15.98
N ALA A 522 -18.89 -15.52 -14.82
CA ALA A 522 -19.28 -16.93 -14.71
C ALA A 522 -20.72 -17.14 -15.19
N ALA A 523 -21.65 -16.27 -14.81
CA ALA A 523 -23.04 -16.31 -15.31
C ALA A 523 -23.08 -16.14 -16.84
N LEU A 524 -22.37 -15.17 -17.38
CA LEU A 524 -22.27 -14.93 -18.82
C LEU A 524 -21.68 -16.13 -19.56
N ALA A 525 -20.57 -16.69 -19.09
CA ALA A 525 -19.93 -17.86 -19.69
C ALA A 525 -20.84 -19.08 -19.66
N ALA A 526 -21.58 -19.30 -18.55
CA ALA A 526 -22.52 -20.41 -18.42
C ALA A 526 -23.72 -20.29 -19.38
N LEU A 527 -24.14 -19.08 -19.72
CA LEU A 527 -25.19 -18.81 -20.70
C LEU A 527 -24.69 -19.00 -22.15
N LEU A 528 -23.49 -18.53 -22.47
CA LEU A 528 -22.93 -18.55 -23.82
C LEU A 528 -22.38 -19.92 -24.23
N ASP A 529 -21.58 -20.56 -23.39
CA ASP A 529 -20.98 -21.88 -23.64
C ASP A 529 -20.61 -22.57 -22.31
N PRO A 530 -21.49 -23.40 -21.75
CA PRO A 530 -21.20 -24.17 -20.53
C PRO A 530 -19.99 -25.12 -20.67
N GLY A 531 -19.59 -25.48 -21.89
CA GLY A 531 -18.40 -26.29 -22.14
C GLY A 531 -17.07 -25.55 -21.92
N LEU A 532 -17.10 -24.21 -21.88
CA LEU A 532 -15.93 -23.34 -21.82
C LEU A 532 -14.93 -23.65 -22.96
N THR A 533 -15.46 -23.89 -24.16
CA THR A 533 -14.65 -24.27 -25.35
C THR A 533 -14.62 -23.18 -26.40
N ARG A 534 -15.68 -22.38 -26.47
CA ARG A 534 -15.87 -21.35 -27.51
C ARG A 534 -15.23 -20.01 -27.10
N PRO A 535 -14.68 -19.25 -28.06
CA PRO A 535 -14.17 -17.91 -27.80
C PRO A 535 -15.21 -16.98 -27.14
N ALA A 536 -16.48 -17.10 -27.48
CA ALA A 536 -17.56 -16.30 -26.90
C ALA A 536 -17.65 -16.38 -25.36
N ALA A 537 -17.32 -17.54 -24.76
CA ALA A 537 -17.25 -17.69 -23.31
C ALA A 537 -15.85 -17.39 -22.75
N LEU A 538 -14.80 -17.76 -23.49
CA LEU A 538 -13.42 -17.60 -23.00
C LEU A 538 -12.91 -16.16 -23.06
N ALA A 539 -13.36 -15.35 -24.03
CA ALA A 539 -12.93 -13.96 -24.16
C ALA A 539 -13.36 -13.07 -22.98
N PRO A 540 -14.64 -13.07 -22.52
CA PRO A 540 -15.02 -12.34 -21.31
C PRO A 540 -14.26 -12.80 -20.06
N VAL A 541 -14.00 -14.10 -19.92
CA VAL A 541 -13.19 -14.66 -18.82
C VAL A 541 -11.76 -14.13 -18.87
N ALA A 542 -11.12 -14.17 -20.04
CA ALA A 542 -9.74 -13.69 -20.22
C ALA A 542 -9.65 -12.18 -20.00
N LEU A 543 -10.65 -11.41 -20.45
CA LEU A 543 -10.72 -9.97 -20.23
C LEU A 543 -10.86 -9.63 -18.73
N ALA A 544 -11.75 -10.33 -18.02
CA ALA A 544 -11.91 -10.13 -16.58
C ALA A 544 -10.63 -10.53 -15.81
N ALA A 545 -9.97 -11.62 -16.24
CA ALA A 545 -8.68 -12.03 -15.68
C ALA A 545 -7.56 -11.01 -15.95
N ALA A 546 -7.55 -10.40 -17.15
CA ALA A 546 -6.57 -9.37 -17.50
C ALA A 546 -6.78 -8.08 -16.71
N VAL A 547 -8.00 -7.54 -16.69
CA VAL A 547 -8.31 -6.25 -16.05
C VAL A 547 -8.37 -6.39 -14.53
N GLY A 548 -9.14 -7.36 -14.01
CA GLY A 548 -9.24 -7.62 -12.57
C GLY A 548 -7.93 -8.12 -11.99
N GLY A 549 -7.24 -9.02 -12.69
CA GLY A 549 -5.90 -9.49 -12.31
C GLY A 549 -4.87 -8.37 -12.35
N GLY A 550 -4.90 -7.50 -13.36
CA GLY A 550 -3.99 -6.35 -13.46
C GLY A 550 -4.18 -5.34 -12.33
N TRP A 551 -5.42 -5.05 -11.96
CA TRP A 551 -5.72 -4.22 -10.79
C TRP A 551 -5.19 -4.84 -9.49
N LEU A 552 -5.39 -6.15 -9.30
CA LEU A 552 -4.89 -6.89 -8.13
C LEU A 552 -3.36 -6.95 -8.09
N VAL A 553 -2.69 -7.10 -9.23
CA VAL A 553 -1.22 -7.04 -9.33
C VAL A 553 -0.72 -5.65 -8.95
N GLY A 554 -1.36 -4.58 -9.44
CA GLY A 554 -1.05 -3.21 -9.03
C GLY A 554 -1.24 -2.97 -7.53
N LEU A 555 -2.26 -3.58 -6.92
CA LEU A 555 -2.51 -3.49 -5.48
C LEU A 555 -1.51 -4.33 -4.66
N SER A 556 -0.99 -5.44 -5.20
CA SER A 556 -0.13 -6.36 -4.46
C SER A 556 1.20 -5.73 -4.02
N HIS A 557 1.80 -4.91 -4.87
CA HIS A 557 3.08 -4.26 -4.60
C HIS A 557 3.03 -3.32 -3.37
N PRO A 558 2.18 -2.27 -3.33
CA PRO A 558 2.10 -1.40 -2.15
C PRO A 558 1.65 -2.14 -0.88
N VAL A 559 0.80 -3.17 -0.99
CA VAL A 559 0.43 -4.01 0.16
C VAL A 559 1.66 -4.75 0.69
N PHE A 560 2.49 -5.33 -0.19
CA PHE A 560 3.70 -6.01 0.25
C PHE A 560 4.73 -5.05 0.84
N LEU A 561 4.95 -3.89 0.24
CA LEU A 561 5.83 -2.85 0.80
C LEU A 561 5.37 -2.40 2.19
N GLY A 562 4.06 -2.30 2.42
CA GLY A 562 3.50 -1.88 3.70
C GLY A 562 3.62 -2.92 4.81
N ILE A 563 3.29 -4.18 4.54
CA ILE A 563 3.16 -5.22 5.57
C ILE A 563 3.91 -6.53 5.28
N GLY A 564 4.55 -6.66 4.13
CA GLY A 564 5.18 -7.93 3.68
C GLY A 564 6.37 -8.39 4.52
N LEU A 565 7.02 -7.49 5.28
CA LEU A 565 8.09 -7.88 6.19
C LEU A 565 7.60 -8.84 7.28
N ASP A 566 6.40 -8.62 7.82
CA ASP A 566 5.83 -9.42 8.90
C ASP A 566 4.64 -10.27 8.46
N LEU A 567 3.97 -9.91 7.35
CA LEU A 567 2.81 -10.62 6.82
C LEU A 567 2.92 -10.93 5.31
N PRO A 568 3.93 -11.68 4.87
CA PRO A 568 4.12 -12.00 3.44
C PRO A 568 2.95 -12.81 2.85
N GLY A 569 2.16 -13.47 3.70
CA GLY A 569 0.93 -14.18 3.31
C GLY A 569 -0.17 -13.29 2.71
N ALA A 570 -0.06 -11.96 2.81
CA ALA A 570 -0.95 -11.03 2.10
C ALA A 570 -0.92 -11.26 0.58
N LEU A 571 0.23 -11.62 0.00
CA LEU A 571 0.32 -11.98 -1.42
C LEU A 571 -0.45 -13.26 -1.75
N ALA A 572 -0.52 -14.22 -0.84
CA ALA A 572 -1.34 -15.42 -1.04
C ALA A 572 -2.83 -15.08 -1.09
N LEU A 573 -3.29 -14.11 -0.30
CA LEU A 573 -4.67 -13.64 -0.35
C LEU A 573 -4.98 -12.97 -1.70
N ILE A 574 -4.13 -12.07 -2.16
CA ILE A 574 -4.29 -11.44 -3.48
C ILE A 574 -4.18 -12.49 -4.59
N GLY A 575 -3.25 -13.43 -4.46
CA GLY A 575 -3.10 -14.56 -5.38
C GLY A 575 -4.35 -15.45 -5.47
N LEU A 576 -5.09 -15.64 -4.38
CA LEU A 576 -6.39 -16.33 -4.37
C LEU A 576 -7.41 -15.61 -5.27
N LEU A 577 -7.45 -14.28 -5.20
CA LEU A 577 -8.35 -13.47 -6.03
C LEU A 577 -7.97 -13.54 -7.52
N VAL A 578 -6.67 -13.53 -7.84
CA VAL A 578 -6.19 -13.74 -9.21
C VAL A 578 -6.50 -15.16 -9.67
N LEU A 579 -6.26 -16.18 -8.84
CA LEU A 579 -6.57 -17.57 -9.14
C LEU A 579 -8.06 -17.77 -9.46
N MET A 580 -8.95 -17.08 -8.75
CA MET A 580 -10.39 -17.11 -9.03
C MET A 580 -10.70 -16.68 -10.47
N PHE A 581 -10.04 -15.66 -11.01
CA PHE A 581 -10.24 -15.21 -12.39
C PHE A 581 -9.68 -16.17 -13.43
N ILE A 582 -8.50 -16.76 -13.17
CA ILE A 582 -7.81 -17.60 -14.15
C ILE A 582 -8.21 -19.09 -14.09
N ARG A 583 -8.91 -19.53 -13.03
CA ARG A 583 -9.26 -20.94 -12.81
C ARG A 583 -10.03 -21.60 -13.99
N PRO A 584 -10.99 -20.94 -14.66
CA PRO A 584 -11.67 -21.55 -15.82
C PRO A 584 -10.78 -21.75 -17.03
N LEU A 585 -9.62 -21.08 -17.09
CA LEU A 585 -8.62 -21.21 -18.16
C LEU A 585 -7.59 -22.32 -17.87
N SER A 586 -7.81 -23.16 -16.86
CA SER A 586 -6.90 -24.26 -16.48
C SER A 586 -6.55 -25.16 -17.64
N PRO A 587 -5.31 -25.72 -17.67
CA PRO A 587 -4.87 -26.62 -18.73
C PRO A 587 -5.71 -27.89 -18.78
N GLU A 588 -5.72 -28.54 -19.94
CA GLU A 588 -6.39 -29.82 -20.15
C GLU A 588 -5.68 -30.95 -19.39
N ARG A 589 -6.42 -32.01 -19.08
CA ARG A 589 -5.93 -33.11 -18.23
C ARG A 589 -4.60 -33.75 -18.66
N GLY A 590 -4.28 -33.77 -19.95
CA GLY A 590 -3.02 -34.34 -20.48
C GLY A 590 -1.76 -33.54 -20.11
N ALA A 591 -1.87 -32.28 -19.72
CA ALA A 591 -0.74 -31.40 -19.40
C ALA A 591 -0.38 -31.35 -17.90
N VAL A 592 -1.04 -32.14 -17.06
CA VAL A 592 -0.95 -32.03 -15.59
C VAL A 592 0.48 -32.26 -15.06
N ARG A 593 1.17 -33.31 -15.50
CA ARG A 593 2.50 -33.66 -14.98
C ARG A 593 3.56 -32.60 -15.31
N PRO A 594 3.74 -32.16 -16.56
CA PRO A 594 4.69 -31.08 -16.86
C PRO A 594 4.32 -29.76 -16.15
N TRP A 595 3.03 -29.48 -15.96
CA TRP A 595 2.57 -28.31 -15.23
C TRP A 595 2.98 -28.32 -13.75
N LEU A 596 2.87 -29.47 -13.09
CA LEU A 596 3.32 -29.62 -11.70
C LEU A 596 4.84 -29.58 -11.55
N MET A 597 5.58 -30.13 -12.53
CA MET A 597 7.03 -30.01 -12.53
C MET A 597 7.47 -28.54 -12.70
N ALA A 598 6.78 -27.77 -13.55
CA ALA A 598 7.00 -26.34 -13.69
C ALA A 598 6.65 -25.59 -12.39
N ALA A 599 5.54 -25.94 -11.73
CA ALA A 599 5.17 -25.36 -10.43
C ALA A 599 6.27 -25.58 -9.36
N LEU A 600 6.82 -26.79 -9.28
CA LEU A 600 7.93 -27.11 -8.38
C LEU A 600 9.19 -26.29 -8.71
N ALA A 601 9.54 -26.17 -9.99
CA ALA A 601 10.68 -25.37 -10.42
C ALA A 601 10.51 -23.89 -10.04
N VAL A 602 9.31 -23.33 -10.23
CA VAL A 602 8.97 -21.95 -9.83
C VAL A 602 9.05 -21.77 -8.30
N LEU A 603 8.59 -22.75 -7.52
CA LEU A 603 8.70 -22.70 -6.05
C LEU A 603 10.17 -22.71 -5.59
N VAL A 604 10.99 -23.59 -6.19
CA VAL A 604 12.43 -23.64 -5.89
C VAL A 604 13.12 -22.31 -6.27
N LEU A 605 12.75 -21.73 -7.42
CA LEU A 605 13.24 -20.42 -7.82
C LEU A 605 12.85 -19.33 -6.81
N GLY A 606 11.61 -19.34 -6.30
CA GLY A 606 11.15 -18.40 -5.28
C GLY A 606 11.98 -18.48 -3.99
N GLY A 607 12.28 -19.71 -3.54
CA GLY A 607 13.19 -19.93 -2.42
C GLY A 607 14.62 -19.46 -2.69
N ALA A 608 15.15 -19.74 -3.90
CA ALA A 608 16.48 -19.31 -4.30
C ALA A 608 16.62 -17.78 -4.36
N VAL A 609 15.63 -17.09 -4.94
CA VAL A 609 15.60 -15.60 -5.01
C VAL A 609 15.59 -14.99 -3.62
N SER A 610 14.75 -15.49 -2.72
CA SER A 610 14.68 -14.97 -1.35
C SER A 610 15.95 -15.31 -0.55
N GLY A 611 16.52 -16.50 -0.74
CA GLY A 611 17.79 -16.90 -0.13
C GLY A 611 18.99 -16.11 -0.65
N TRP A 612 19.01 -15.80 -1.96
CA TRP A 612 20.03 -14.94 -2.57
C TRP A 612 20.11 -13.56 -1.90
N ALA A 613 18.96 -12.96 -1.56
CA ALA A 613 18.92 -11.66 -0.87
C ALA A 613 19.72 -11.64 0.45
N ARG A 614 19.93 -12.79 1.08
CA ARG A 614 20.73 -12.91 2.31
C ARG A 614 22.23 -12.85 2.04
N VAL A 615 22.65 -13.30 0.86
CA VAL A 615 24.07 -13.40 0.46
C VAL A 615 24.49 -12.18 -0.35
N ALA A 616 23.54 -11.50 -1.01
CA ALA A 616 23.78 -10.24 -1.68
C ALA A 616 24.32 -9.22 -0.66
N GLU A 617 25.33 -8.46 -1.05
CA GLU A 617 25.95 -7.47 -0.17
C GLU A 617 24.88 -6.60 0.49
N PRO A 618 24.91 -6.47 1.83
CA PRO A 618 24.03 -5.52 2.49
C PRO A 618 24.33 -4.13 1.93
N VAL A 619 23.30 -3.35 1.68
CA VAL A 619 23.46 -1.93 1.39
C VAL A 619 24.30 -1.36 2.55
N PRO A 620 25.47 -0.74 2.32
CA PRO A 620 26.31 -0.26 3.40
C PRO A 620 25.49 0.63 4.33
N ALA A 621 25.55 0.40 5.64
CA ALA A 621 25.08 1.40 6.58
C ALA A 621 25.79 2.72 6.28
N PRO A 622 25.12 3.89 6.34
CA PRO A 622 25.82 5.16 6.22
C PRO A 622 27.00 5.13 7.20
N ALA A 623 28.20 5.42 6.71
CA ALA A 623 29.35 5.55 7.58
C ALA A 623 28.93 6.50 8.70
N ALA A 624 29.03 6.04 9.94
CA ALA A 624 28.89 6.91 11.08
C ALA A 624 29.82 8.10 10.78
N ALA A 625 29.26 9.30 10.67
CA ALA A 625 30.01 10.49 10.39
C ALA A 625 31.18 10.45 11.37
N GLU A 626 32.41 10.30 10.86
CA GLU A 626 33.60 10.37 11.68
C GLU A 626 33.46 11.66 12.48
N ALA A 627 33.41 11.49 13.79
CA ALA A 627 33.32 12.60 14.72
C ALA A 627 34.60 13.44 14.52
N ALA A 628 34.44 14.56 13.80
CA ALA A 628 35.44 15.60 13.68
C ALA A 628 34.92 16.85 14.43
#